data_24f6f2cf64f46c9c77fea5f2cbca57f1
#
_entry.id   24f6f2cf64f46c9c77fea5f2cbca57f1
#
_cell.length_a   1.000
_cell.length_b   1.000
_cell.length_c   1.000
_cell.angle_alpha   90.00
_cell.angle_beta   90.00
_cell.angle_gamma   90.00
#
_symmetry.space_group_name_H-M   'P 1'
#
loop_
_entity.id
_entity.type
_entity.pdbx_description
1 polymer ?
#
loop_
_entity_poly.entity_id
_entity_poly.type
_entity_poly.pdbx_seq_one_letter_code
_entity_poly.pdbx_strand_id
1 'polypeptide(L)'
;MKLARVLAMILTAGFSPLLAEQPGSSPPATTFESGNTQSSLIELFTSEGCSSCPPAEKWLSALKSSSDLWKKAVPIAFHVDYWDHLGWRDRFAKPEFTSRQQRYAAAWGGDSVYTPGFVVNGKEWRGWFGGNAMPITSTKVGVLRVSVGDDGKG
;
A
#
# COMPACT_ATOMS: atom_id res chain seq x y z
N MET A 1 -51.99 -48.40 -68.55
CA MET A 1 -51.88 -47.97 -67.15
C MET A 1 -50.46 -47.46 -66.91
N LYS A 2 -50.26 -46.15 -66.89
CA LYS A 2 -48.95 -45.49 -66.68
C LYS A 2 -49.03 -44.65 -65.38
N LEU A 3 -48.29 -45.04 -64.37
CA LEU A 3 -48.17 -44.27 -63.12
C LEU A 3 -47.21 -43.13 -63.36
N ALA A 4 -47.67 -41.91 -63.17
CA ALA A 4 -46.83 -40.72 -63.11
C ALA A 4 -46.27 -40.56 -61.68
N ARG A 5 -44.94 -40.52 -61.54
CA ARG A 5 -44.24 -40.18 -60.31
C ARG A 5 -44.12 -38.69 -60.26
N VAL A 6 -44.73 -38.06 -59.26
CA VAL A 6 -44.55 -36.68 -58.91
C VAL A 6 -43.35 -36.60 -57.91
N LEU A 7 -42.27 -35.92 -58.32
CA LEU A 7 -41.11 -35.67 -57.55
C LEU A 7 -41.33 -34.38 -56.77
N ALA A 8 -41.54 -34.47 -55.45
CA ALA A 8 -41.65 -33.31 -54.58
C ALA A 8 -40.25 -32.84 -54.17
N MET A 9 -39.88 -31.63 -54.62
CA MET A 9 -38.65 -30.97 -54.28
C MET A 9 -38.82 -30.24 -52.90
N ILE A 10 -38.23 -30.74 -51.85
CA ILE A 10 -38.26 -30.10 -50.54
C ILE A 10 -37.12 -29.10 -50.51
N LEU A 11 -37.41 -27.79 -50.52
CA LEU A 11 -36.46 -26.70 -50.21
C LEU A 11 -36.24 -26.67 -48.72
N THR A 12 -35.08 -27.11 -48.27
CA THR A 12 -34.62 -26.89 -46.88
C THR A 12 -34.04 -25.48 -46.80
N ALA A 13 -34.78 -24.54 -46.24
CA ALA A 13 -34.25 -23.25 -45.83
C ALA A 13 -33.30 -23.45 -44.69
N GLY A 14 -31.99 -23.22 -44.95
CA GLY A 14 -30.95 -23.26 -43.89
C GLY A 14 -31.15 -22.09 -42.92
N PHE A 15 -31.59 -22.42 -41.71
CA PHE A 15 -31.64 -21.48 -40.60
C PHE A 15 -30.25 -21.48 -39.96
N SER A 16 -29.43 -20.49 -40.28
CA SER A 16 -28.16 -20.24 -39.54
C SER A 16 -28.49 -19.65 -38.18
N PRO A 17 -28.12 -20.29 -37.07
CA PRO A 17 -28.26 -19.67 -35.76
C PRO A 17 -27.30 -18.49 -35.67
N LEU A 18 -27.86 -17.31 -35.48
CA LEU A 18 -27.11 -16.11 -35.08
C LEU A 18 -26.49 -16.41 -33.69
N LEU A 19 -25.18 -16.63 -33.65
CA LEU A 19 -24.46 -16.71 -32.41
C LEU A 19 -24.58 -15.34 -31.74
N ALA A 20 -25.47 -15.23 -30.76
CA ALA A 20 -25.53 -14.08 -29.88
C ALA A 20 -24.21 -14.03 -29.11
N GLU A 21 -23.40 -13.03 -29.42
CA GLU A 21 -22.18 -12.66 -28.67
C GLU A 21 -22.60 -12.37 -27.23
N GLN A 22 -22.24 -13.26 -26.30
CA GLN A 22 -22.47 -13.03 -24.88
C GLN A 22 -21.64 -11.81 -24.47
N PRO A 23 -22.23 -10.80 -23.76
CA PRO A 23 -21.46 -9.70 -23.25
C PRO A 23 -20.37 -10.28 -22.33
N GLY A 24 -19.10 -9.99 -22.68
CA GLY A 24 -17.93 -10.49 -21.97
C GLY A 24 -18.08 -10.19 -20.47
N SER A 25 -18.07 -11.23 -19.64
CA SER A 25 -18.03 -11.08 -18.19
C SER A 25 -16.70 -10.42 -17.83
N SER A 26 -16.75 -9.18 -17.34
CA SER A 26 -15.58 -8.53 -16.76
C SER A 26 -14.95 -9.46 -15.72
N PRO A 27 -13.61 -9.58 -15.67
CA PRO A 27 -12.97 -10.40 -14.67
C PRO A 27 -13.42 -9.97 -13.26
N PRO A 28 -13.51 -10.90 -12.31
CA PRO A 28 -13.98 -10.58 -10.96
C PRO A 28 -13.05 -9.57 -10.32
N ALA A 29 -13.60 -8.49 -9.79
CA ALA A 29 -12.84 -7.50 -9.04
C ALA A 29 -12.16 -8.14 -7.83
N THR A 30 -10.86 -7.92 -7.65
CA THR A 30 -10.15 -8.35 -6.44
C THR A 30 -10.49 -7.41 -5.30
N THR A 31 -11.06 -7.93 -4.22
CA THR A 31 -11.44 -7.14 -3.06
C THR A 31 -10.47 -7.38 -1.91
N PHE A 32 -9.96 -6.29 -1.34
CA PHE A 32 -9.15 -6.27 -0.12
C PHE A 32 -9.96 -5.66 1.00
N GLU A 33 -9.83 -6.21 2.20
CA GLU A 33 -10.55 -5.75 3.37
C GLU A 33 -9.60 -5.61 4.56
N SER A 34 -9.65 -4.46 5.25
CA SER A 34 -8.87 -4.25 6.47
C SER A 34 -9.50 -5.00 7.65
N GLY A 35 -8.69 -5.19 8.73
CA GLY A 35 -9.25 -5.52 10.04
C GLY A 35 -10.10 -4.37 10.61
N ASN A 36 -10.79 -4.65 11.72
CA ASN A 36 -11.59 -3.65 12.46
C ASN A 36 -10.80 -2.96 13.58
N THR A 37 -9.49 -3.09 13.60
CA THR A 37 -8.60 -2.42 14.53
C THR A 37 -7.66 -1.49 13.78
N GLN A 38 -7.31 -0.37 14.38
CA GLN A 38 -6.37 0.58 13.81
C GLN A 38 -5.01 -0.07 13.61
N SER A 39 -4.41 0.09 12.41
CA SER A 39 -3.00 -0.21 12.19
C SER A 39 -2.14 0.97 12.61
N SER A 40 -1.04 0.70 13.31
CA SER A 40 -0.09 1.75 13.72
C SER A 40 0.82 2.12 12.57
N LEU A 41 0.81 3.38 12.16
CA LEU A 41 1.78 3.95 11.23
C LEU A 41 3.04 4.29 12.02
N ILE A 42 4.18 3.69 11.62
CA ILE A 42 5.49 3.89 12.26
C ILE A 42 6.40 4.57 11.25
N GLU A 43 6.74 5.81 11.50
CA GLU A 43 7.56 6.63 10.62
C GLU A 43 8.93 6.82 11.27
N LEU A 44 9.98 6.46 10.56
CA LEU A 44 11.36 6.74 10.93
C LEU A 44 11.91 7.84 10.03
N PHE A 45 12.32 8.96 10.62
CA PHE A 45 13.12 9.98 9.96
C PHE A 45 14.60 9.67 10.14
N THR A 46 15.30 9.45 9.03
CA THR A 46 16.68 8.96 8.98
C THR A 46 17.48 9.60 7.84
N SER A 47 18.76 9.30 7.72
CA SER A 47 19.60 9.64 6.55
C SER A 47 20.83 8.73 6.52
N GLU A 48 21.33 8.39 5.31
CA GLU A 48 22.62 7.70 5.13
C GLU A 48 23.80 8.53 5.71
N GLY A 49 23.67 9.86 5.78
CA GLY A 49 24.65 10.76 6.39
C GLY A 49 24.60 10.84 7.92
N CYS A 50 23.64 10.21 8.56
CA CYS A 50 23.43 10.27 10.01
C CYS A 50 24.13 9.14 10.74
N SER A 51 25.22 9.40 11.44
CA SER A 51 26.03 8.39 12.14
C SER A 51 25.32 7.68 13.30
N SER A 52 24.28 8.28 13.89
CA SER A 52 23.48 7.71 14.99
C SER A 52 22.23 6.96 14.52
N CYS A 53 21.93 6.96 13.21
CA CYS A 53 20.73 6.35 12.65
C CYS A 53 20.75 4.81 12.52
N PRO A 54 21.90 4.12 12.28
CA PRO A 54 21.92 2.69 12.01
C PRO A 54 21.21 1.80 13.05
N PRO A 55 21.28 2.06 14.38
CA PRO A 55 20.53 1.27 15.34
C PRO A 55 19.01 1.38 15.17
N ALA A 56 18.49 2.57 14.83
CA ALA A 56 17.07 2.80 14.58
C ALA A 56 16.60 2.10 13.31
N GLU A 57 17.40 2.15 12.25
CA GLU A 57 17.14 1.46 10.98
C GLU A 57 17.14 -0.05 11.18
N LYS A 58 18.07 -0.58 11.96
CA LYS A 58 18.09 -2.01 12.34
C LYS A 58 16.83 -2.39 13.10
N TRP A 59 16.39 -1.56 14.04
CA TRP A 59 15.14 -1.78 14.79
C TRP A 59 13.95 -1.82 13.83
N LEU A 60 13.80 -0.84 12.93
CA LEU A 60 12.72 -0.79 11.95
C LEU A 60 12.77 -2.01 11.02
N SER A 61 13.95 -2.38 10.54
CA SER A 61 14.16 -3.51 9.64
C SER A 61 13.83 -4.85 10.28
N ALA A 62 13.95 -4.99 11.60
CA ALA A 62 13.58 -6.19 12.32
C ALA A 62 12.07 -6.48 12.25
N LEU A 63 11.25 -5.46 12.01
CA LEU A 63 9.79 -5.62 11.84
C LEU A 63 9.42 -6.48 10.63
N LYS A 64 10.32 -6.66 9.65
CA LYS A 64 10.08 -7.56 8.49
C LYS A 64 9.75 -8.99 8.89
N SER A 65 10.20 -9.43 10.09
CA SER A 65 9.95 -10.77 10.62
C SER A 65 8.73 -10.82 11.56
N SER A 66 8.04 -9.69 11.77
CA SER A 66 6.87 -9.62 12.64
C SER A 66 5.61 -10.12 11.94
N SER A 67 4.83 -10.95 12.62
CA SER A 67 3.50 -11.38 12.16
C SER A 67 2.48 -10.22 12.09
N ASP A 68 2.79 -9.09 12.74
CA ASP A 68 1.96 -7.89 12.79
C ASP A 68 2.24 -6.93 11.62
N LEU A 69 3.31 -7.19 10.84
CA LEU A 69 3.66 -6.36 9.68
C LEU A 69 2.50 -6.32 8.68
N TRP A 70 2.15 -5.12 8.22
CA TRP A 70 1.05 -4.80 7.31
C TRP A 70 -0.36 -5.10 7.83
N LYS A 71 -0.47 -5.70 9.04
CA LYS A 71 -1.76 -5.96 9.70
C LYS A 71 -2.04 -4.98 10.81
N LYS A 72 -1.08 -4.84 11.73
CA LYS A 72 -1.18 -3.95 12.91
C LYS A 72 -0.12 -2.86 12.90
N ALA A 73 0.93 -3.01 12.07
CA ALA A 73 2.02 -2.08 11.94
C ALA A 73 2.37 -1.84 10.48
N VAL A 74 2.51 -0.57 10.12
CA VAL A 74 2.93 -0.09 8.78
C VAL A 74 4.18 0.76 8.99
N PRO A 75 5.39 0.18 8.86
CA PRO A 75 6.64 0.91 8.97
C PRO A 75 7.00 1.61 7.66
N ILE A 76 7.44 2.87 7.77
CA ILE A 76 7.93 3.68 6.65
C ILE A 76 9.19 4.42 7.10
N ALA A 77 10.25 4.44 6.26
CA ALA A 77 11.41 5.30 6.47
C ALA A 77 11.34 6.51 5.53
N PHE A 78 11.61 7.68 6.08
CA PHE A 78 11.71 8.95 5.38
C PHE A 78 13.13 9.48 5.50
N HIS A 79 13.88 9.52 4.38
CA HIS A 79 15.23 10.03 4.35
C HIS A 79 15.20 11.55 4.21
N VAL A 80 15.73 12.24 5.21
CA VAL A 80 15.79 13.70 5.27
C VAL A 80 17.06 14.23 4.61
N ASP A 81 17.01 15.43 4.03
CA ASP A 81 18.08 15.99 3.21
C ASP A 81 19.04 16.93 3.97
N TYR A 82 18.74 17.27 5.22
CA TYR A 82 19.56 18.24 5.95
C TYR A 82 20.96 17.70 6.40
N TRP A 83 21.26 16.44 6.15
CA TRP A 83 22.60 15.84 6.32
C TRP A 83 23.44 15.89 5.05
N ASP A 84 22.87 16.12 3.87
CA ASP A 84 23.54 16.04 2.57
C ASP A 84 24.73 17.01 2.43
N HIS A 85 24.76 18.09 3.19
CA HIS A 85 25.84 19.07 3.18
C HIS A 85 27.12 18.60 3.89
N LEU A 86 27.11 17.47 4.59
CA LEU A 86 28.27 16.92 5.33
C LEU A 86 29.18 16.03 4.48
N GLY A 87 29.03 16.04 3.16
CA GLY A 87 29.93 15.34 2.23
C GLY A 87 29.41 13.96 1.76
N TRP A 88 28.32 13.45 2.31
CA TRP A 88 27.64 12.27 1.80
C TRP A 88 26.19 12.62 1.46
N ARG A 89 25.86 12.61 0.16
CA ARG A 89 24.51 12.85 -0.29
C ARG A 89 23.70 11.56 -0.26
N ASP A 90 22.63 11.56 0.52
CA ASP A 90 21.69 10.45 0.59
C ASP A 90 20.81 10.41 -0.66
N ARG A 91 20.95 9.35 -1.47
CA ARG A 91 20.18 9.19 -2.72
C ARG A 91 18.68 9.01 -2.50
N PHE A 92 18.23 8.69 -1.29
CA PHE A 92 16.83 8.53 -0.93
C PHE A 92 16.23 9.79 -0.31
N ALA A 93 17.07 10.76 0.06
CA ALA A 93 16.62 11.99 0.70
C ALA A 93 15.76 12.85 -0.23
N LYS A 94 14.73 13.46 0.37
CA LYS A 94 13.86 14.40 -0.31
C LYS A 94 13.47 15.55 0.61
N PRO A 95 13.42 16.81 0.11
CA PRO A 95 12.99 17.96 0.88
C PRO A 95 11.57 17.81 1.46
N GLU A 96 10.71 17.07 0.78
CA GLU A 96 9.35 16.79 1.25
C GLU A 96 9.33 15.97 2.54
N PHE A 97 10.32 15.10 2.75
CA PHE A 97 10.45 14.30 3.96
C PHE A 97 10.92 15.14 5.13
N THR A 98 11.88 16.04 4.91
CA THR A 98 12.28 17.06 5.89
C THR A 98 11.09 17.96 6.24
N SER A 99 10.36 18.44 5.25
CA SER A 99 9.17 19.27 5.48
C SER A 99 8.08 18.53 6.25
N ARG A 100 7.92 17.20 6.03
CA ARG A 100 7.00 16.38 6.81
C ARG A 100 7.40 16.34 8.29
N GLN A 101 8.68 16.12 8.58
CA GLN A 101 9.20 16.11 9.95
C GLN A 101 9.02 17.47 10.64
N GLN A 102 9.31 18.57 9.92
CA GLN A 102 9.12 19.93 10.43
C GLN A 102 7.65 20.23 10.76
N ARG A 103 6.71 19.74 9.95
CA ARG A 103 5.27 19.87 10.28
C ARG A 103 4.89 19.14 11.56
N TYR A 104 5.49 17.99 11.85
CA TYR A 104 5.29 17.31 13.14
C TYR A 104 5.87 18.14 14.28
N ALA A 105 7.11 18.60 14.18
CA ALA A 105 7.72 19.44 15.21
C ALA A 105 6.87 20.67 15.50
N ALA A 106 6.43 21.39 14.48
CA ALA A 106 5.56 22.57 14.64
C ALA A 106 4.20 22.23 15.29
N ALA A 107 3.58 21.10 14.91
CA ALA A 107 2.31 20.66 15.49
C ALA A 107 2.44 20.30 16.99
N TRP A 108 3.65 19.91 17.45
CA TRP A 108 3.93 19.62 18.85
C TRP A 108 4.46 20.85 19.62
N GLY A 109 4.57 22.03 18.99
CA GLY A 109 5.11 23.24 19.58
C GLY A 109 6.64 23.28 19.66
N GLY A 110 7.34 22.42 18.90
CA GLY A 110 8.78 22.40 18.76
C GLY A 110 9.26 23.21 17.57
N ASP A 111 10.51 23.64 17.60
CA ASP A 111 11.20 24.42 16.58
C ASP A 111 12.35 23.68 15.90
N SER A 112 12.64 22.45 16.34
CA SER A 112 13.77 21.65 15.87
C SER A 112 13.36 20.25 15.46
N VAL A 113 14.13 19.67 14.54
CA VAL A 113 14.02 18.29 14.06
C VAL A 113 15.35 17.58 14.25
N TYR A 114 15.33 16.27 14.37
CA TYR A 114 16.53 15.45 14.56
C TYR A 114 16.38 14.07 13.94
N THR A 115 17.50 13.38 13.75
CA THR A 115 17.55 11.96 13.37
C THR A 115 18.45 11.17 14.34
N PRO A 116 18.14 9.88 14.55
CA PRO A 116 16.91 9.22 14.11
C PRO A 116 15.70 9.68 14.91
N GLY A 117 14.59 9.98 14.23
CA GLY A 117 13.34 10.38 14.89
C GLY A 117 12.21 9.40 14.54
N PHE A 118 11.50 8.88 15.54
CA PHE A 118 10.31 8.07 15.32
C PHE A 118 9.04 8.82 15.62
N VAL A 119 8.07 8.66 14.72
CA VAL A 119 6.70 9.12 14.91
C VAL A 119 5.76 7.91 14.78
N VAL A 120 4.90 7.72 15.76
CA VAL A 120 3.91 6.64 15.73
C VAL A 120 2.51 7.23 15.88
N ASN A 121 1.68 7.01 14.87
CA ASN A 121 0.32 7.55 14.82
C ASN A 121 0.27 9.07 15.08
N GLY A 122 1.22 9.82 14.50
CA GLY A 122 1.30 11.27 14.64
C GLY A 122 1.91 11.78 15.93
N LYS A 123 2.46 10.93 16.81
CA LYS A 123 3.12 11.30 18.08
C LYS A 123 4.56 10.87 18.08
N GLU A 124 5.43 11.70 18.64
CA GLU A 124 6.84 11.33 18.87
C GLU A 124 6.94 10.07 19.73
N TRP A 125 7.82 9.14 19.33
CA TRP A 125 8.05 7.92 20.08
C TRP A 125 9.55 7.66 20.26
N ARG A 126 9.99 7.63 21.51
CA ARG A 126 11.40 7.40 21.89
C ARG A 126 11.64 6.01 22.47
N GLY A 127 10.61 5.16 22.58
CA GLY A 127 10.70 3.87 23.26
C GLY A 127 11.63 2.86 22.60
N TRP A 128 12.01 3.05 21.33
CA TRP A 128 12.92 2.17 20.61
C TRP A 128 14.33 2.10 21.25
N PHE A 129 14.81 3.19 21.88
CA PHE A 129 16.08 3.21 22.60
C PHE A 129 16.12 2.25 23.79
N GLY A 130 15.01 2.07 24.50
CA GLY A 130 14.89 1.26 25.70
C GLY A 130 14.48 -0.19 25.42
N GLY A 131 14.42 -0.61 24.16
CA GLY A 131 13.93 -1.96 23.80
C GLY A 131 12.45 -2.16 24.11
N ASN A 132 11.68 -1.09 24.24
CA ASN A 132 10.24 -1.16 24.46
C ASN A 132 9.55 -1.84 23.30
N ALA A 133 8.45 -2.54 23.60
CA ALA A 133 7.62 -3.15 22.59
C ALA A 133 7.10 -2.07 21.61
N MET A 134 6.91 -2.47 20.36
CA MET A 134 6.30 -1.64 19.33
C MET A 134 4.93 -1.14 19.81
N PRO A 135 4.63 0.17 19.70
CA PRO A 135 3.38 0.75 20.17
C PRO A 135 2.22 0.40 19.19
N ILE A 136 1.71 -0.81 19.31
CA ILE A 136 0.53 -1.27 18.59
C ILE A 136 -0.72 -0.81 19.34
N THR A 137 -1.67 -0.24 18.60
CA THR A 137 -2.98 0.10 19.16
C THR A 137 -3.99 -1.03 18.95
N SER A 138 -4.92 -1.18 19.90
CA SER A 138 -6.08 -2.06 19.78
C SER A 138 -7.39 -1.28 19.58
N THR A 139 -7.29 0.01 19.26
CA THR A 139 -8.46 0.87 19.03
C THR A 139 -9.33 0.30 17.91
N LYS A 140 -10.62 0.15 18.19
CA LYS A 140 -11.61 -0.28 17.19
C LYS A 140 -11.87 0.86 16.22
N VAL A 141 -11.88 0.51 14.93
CA VAL A 141 -12.13 1.42 13.81
C VAL A 141 -13.08 0.75 12.82
N GLY A 142 -13.55 1.50 11.83
CA GLY A 142 -14.30 0.93 10.71
C GLY A 142 -13.43 0.02 9.85
N VAL A 143 -14.09 -0.83 9.07
CA VAL A 143 -13.45 -1.68 8.06
C VAL A 143 -13.33 -0.89 6.76
N LEU A 144 -12.12 -0.82 6.21
CA LEU A 144 -11.87 -0.32 4.85
C LEU A 144 -11.98 -1.48 3.87
N ARG A 145 -12.81 -1.33 2.84
CA ARG A 145 -12.90 -2.28 1.73
C ARG A 145 -12.49 -1.59 0.45
N VAL A 146 -11.55 -2.18 -0.28
CA VAL A 146 -11.06 -1.69 -1.56
C VAL A 146 -11.25 -2.78 -2.60
N SER A 147 -11.98 -2.48 -3.67
CA SER A 147 -12.13 -3.37 -4.81
C SER A 147 -11.36 -2.79 -6.00
N VAL A 148 -10.49 -3.61 -6.58
CA VAL A 148 -9.73 -3.27 -7.78
C VAL A 148 -10.34 -4.06 -8.93
N GLY A 149 -10.97 -3.35 -9.86
CA GLY A 149 -11.45 -3.90 -11.12
C GLY A 149 -10.37 -3.75 -12.19
N ASP A 150 -10.32 -4.68 -13.13
CA ASP A 150 -9.54 -4.50 -14.36
C ASP A 150 -10.40 -3.64 -15.31
N ASP A 151 -9.99 -2.41 -15.56
CA ASP A 151 -10.65 -1.50 -16.51
C ASP A 151 -10.22 -1.76 -17.96
N GLY A 152 -9.40 -2.79 -18.20
CA GLY A 152 -8.92 -3.19 -19.52
C GLY A 152 -8.00 -2.17 -20.20
N LYS A 153 -7.51 -1.17 -19.46
CA LYS A 153 -6.52 -0.21 -19.94
C LYS A 153 -5.16 -0.57 -19.33
N GLY A 154 -4.39 -1.33 -20.07
CA GLY A 154 -2.98 -1.59 -19.81
C GLY A 154 -2.08 -0.48 -20.34
#